data_b65e7681be5b139dc5f1e6be75356c2d
#
_entry.id   b65e7681be5b139dc5f1e6be75356c2d
#
_cell.length_a   1.000
_cell.length_b   1.000
_cell.length_c   1.000
_cell.angle_alpha   90.00
_cell.angle_beta   90.00
_cell.angle_gamma   90.00
#
_symmetry.space_group_name_H-M   'P 1'
#
loop_
_entity.id
_entity.type
_entity.pdbx_description
1 polymer ?
#
loop_
_entity_poly.entity_id
_entity_poly.type
_entity_poly.pdbx_seq_one_letter_code
_entity_poly.pdbx_strand_id
1 'polypeptide(L)'
;MHTGDVYETGFDESSGQALDADAPCPECEGTIVADAGERHCTDCGLIVDEYHVDHGATPRAAPDAETDPRQVGAPQTKTMHDGGLTTTIGRFRDGTGRTLDGKTRRRLRRLRTQQRRARHGSKRERNLEFGLQEVSRLVGALGLSAARDEQAAVIFRQAQRADLLLGRSIEAVAAGSVYAACRCAGLPRSVDEVGAVARVATDRVQNAYRVLNENLGLPAVPQTPRDFVPKFATALDIEASTRKRALDLATLAIDTGVANGCQPSGVAAACVYQATRERGPARTQAELADVADVAPVTLRTRWQDLRAELQSGADVDTTGERR
;
A
#
# COMPACT_ATOMS: atom_id res chain seq x y z
N MET A 1 -12.27 41.72 -24.61
CA MET A 1 -11.62 40.67 -25.41
C MET A 1 -11.59 39.44 -24.56
N HIS A 2 -12.55 38.53 -24.78
CA HIS A 2 -12.53 37.23 -24.16
C HIS A 2 -11.47 36.38 -24.86
N THR A 3 -10.39 36.08 -24.16
CA THR A 3 -9.51 34.96 -24.53
C THR A 3 -10.24 33.71 -24.16
N GLY A 4 -11.08 33.17 -25.07
CA GLY A 4 -11.65 31.83 -24.93
C GLY A 4 -10.50 30.86 -24.82
N ASP A 5 -10.54 30.02 -23.79
CA ASP A 5 -9.58 28.97 -23.54
C ASP A 5 -9.67 27.98 -24.70
N VAL A 6 -8.63 27.88 -25.52
CA VAL A 6 -8.56 27.03 -26.72
C VAL A 6 -8.71 25.54 -26.34
N TYR A 7 -8.71 25.18 -25.05
CA TYR A 7 -8.88 23.84 -24.51
C TYR A 7 -10.25 23.58 -23.88
N GLU A 8 -11.16 24.58 -23.84
CA GLU A 8 -12.55 24.36 -23.37
C GLU A 8 -13.46 23.73 -24.44
N THR A 9 -13.14 23.90 -25.70
CA THR A 9 -13.71 23.04 -26.75
C THR A 9 -12.80 21.84 -26.85
N GLY A 10 -13.20 20.71 -26.22
CA GLY A 10 -12.58 19.45 -26.54
C GLY A 10 -12.47 19.34 -28.05
N PHE A 11 -11.32 18.91 -28.55
CA PHE A 11 -11.16 18.45 -29.91
C PHE A 11 -12.04 17.21 -30.09
N ASP A 12 -13.33 17.41 -29.96
CA ASP A 12 -14.32 16.44 -30.36
C ASP A 12 -14.60 16.72 -31.83
N GLU A 13 -13.84 16.07 -32.68
CA GLU A 13 -14.04 16.13 -34.14
C GLU A 13 -15.33 15.43 -34.56
N SER A 14 -16.10 14.90 -33.61
CA SER A 14 -17.43 14.38 -33.82
C SER A 14 -18.45 15.53 -33.97
N SER A 15 -18.44 16.21 -35.11
CA SER A 15 -19.54 17.06 -35.53
C SER A 15 -20.80 16.27 -35.97
N GLY A 16 -20.82 14.96 -35.75
CA GLY A 16 -21.99 14.10 -35.93
C GLY A 16 -22.74 13.94 -34.60
N GLN A 17 -24.06 13.94 -34.63
CA GLN A 17 -24.88 13.53 -33.49
C GLN A 17 -24.36 12.18 -32.99
N ALA A 18 -23.90 12.12 -31.76
CA ALA A 18 -23.50 10.88 -31.13
C ALA A 18 -24.72 9.94 -31.15
N LEU A 19 -24.70 8.94 -32.03
CA LEU A 19 -25.68 7.88 -31.98
C LEU A 19 -25.51 7.16 -30.67
N ASP A 20 -26.62 6.91 -29.97
CA ASP A 20 -26.60 6.16 -28.71
C ASP A 20 -25.79 4.88 -28.90
N ALA A 21 -24.91 4.60 -27.96
CA ALA A 21 -23.98 3.46 -28.04
C ALA A 21 -24.71 2.11 -28.23
N ASP A 22 -25.97 2.05 -27.83
CA ASP A 22 -26.81 0.86 -27.84
C ASP A 22 -27.90 0.89 -28.96
N ALA A 23 -27.85 1.86 -29.90
CA ALA A 23 -28.84 1.92 -30.98
C ALA A 23 -28.62 0.77 -31.95
N PRO A 24 -29.70 0.05 -32.37
CA PRO A 24 -29.61 -1.00 -33.39
C PRO A 24 -29.29 -0.39 -34.77
N CYS A 25 -28.80 -1.23 -35.67
CA CYS A 25 -28.51 -0.83 -37.06
C CYS A 25 -29.75 -0.26 -37.77
N PRO A 26 -29.64 0.92 -38.41
CA PRO A 26 -30.77 1.58 -39.03
C PRO A 26 -31.32 0.84 -40.27
N GLU A 27 -30.56 -0.09 -40.86
CA GLU A 27 -31.02 -0.87 -42.04
C GLU A 27 -31.53 -2.27 -41.73
N CYS A 28 -30.88 -2.97 -40.75
CA CYS A 28 -31.23 -4.36 -40.49
C CYS A 28 -31.55 -4.67 -39.02
N GLU A 29 -31.56 -3.64 -38.17
CA GLU A 29 -31.74 -3.77 -36.69
C GLU A 29 -30.68 -4.67 -36.00
N GLY A 30 -29.61 -5.04 -36.71
CA GLY A 30 -28.51 -5.85 -36.19
C GLY A 30 -27.63 -5.12 -35.19
N THR A 31 -26.69 -5.86 -34.61
CA THR A 31 -25.78 -5.33 -33.56
C THR A 31 -24.68 -4.47 -34.18
N ILE A 32 -24.48 -3.26 -33.63
CA ILE A 32 -23.39 -2.37 -34.01
C ILE A 32 -22.19 -2.62 -33.08
N VAL A 33 -21.02 -2.82 -33.68
CA VAL A 33 -19.74 -2.99 -32.98
C VAL A 33 -18.77 -1.88 -33.39
N ALA A 34 -18.05 -1.34 -32.42
CA ALA A 34 -16.96 -0.40 -32.68
C ALA A 34 -15.62 -1.14 -32.73
N ASP A 35 -14.94 -1.05 -33.86
CA ASP A 35 -13.61 -1.64 -34.06
C ASP A 35 -12.78 -0.71 -34.97
N ALA A 36 -11.47 -0.60 -34.64
CA ALA A 36 -10.47 0.12 -35.43
C ALA A 36 -10.83 1.58 -35.84
N GLY A 37 -11.67 2.27 -35.07
CA GLY A 37 -12.09 3.65 -35.35
C GLY A 37 -13.34 3.77 -36.16
N GLU A 38 -14.03 2.67 -36.49
CA GLU A 38 -15.30 2.60 -37.22
C GLU A 38 -16.35 1.89 -36.38
N ARG A 39 -17.60 2.32 -36.55
CA ARG A 39 -18.77 1.60 -36.00
C ARG A 39 -19.52 0.94 -37.15
N HIS A 40 -19.52 -0.38 -37.19
CA HIS A 40 -20.16 -1.15 -38.26
C HIS A 40 -21.14 -2.18 -37.72
N CYS A 41 -22.13 -2.49 -38.52
CA CYS A 41 -23.09 -3.56 -38.23
C CYS A 41 -22.46 -4.92 -38.52
N THR A 42 -22.54 -5.87 -37.57
CA THR A 42 -22.04 -7.23 -37.76
C THR A 42 -22.84 -8.06 -38.74
N ASP A 43 -24.12 -7.71 -38.99
CA ASP A 43 -25.03 -8.49 -39.79
C ASP A 43 -25.07 -8.03 -41.28
N CYS A 44 -25.09 -6.73 -41.52
CA CYS A 44 -25.16 -6.20 -42.89
C CYS A 44 -23.89 -5.47 -43.35
N GLY A 45 -22.90 -5.23 -42.43
CA GLY A 45 -21.66 -4.55 -42.75
C GLY A 45 -21.80 -3.04 -42.95
N LEU A 46 -22.97 -2.43 -42.65
CA LEU A 46 -23.13 -0.99 -42.75
C LEU A 46 -22.21 -0.26 -41.78
N ILE A 47 -21.41 0.67 -42.29
CA ILE A 47 -20.61 1.59 -41.48
C ILE A 47 -21.55 2.72 -41.05
N VAL A 48 -21.84 2.81 -39.76
CA VAL A 48 -22.78 3.78 -39.17
C VAL A 48 -22.05 5.06 -38.76
N ASP A 49 -20.79 4.94 -38.38
CA ASP A 49 -19.96 6.07 -37.93
C ASP A 49 -18.51 5.81 -38.30
N GLU A 50 -17.86 6.78 -38.89
CA GLU A 50 -16.44 6.80 -39.21
C GLU A 50 -15.75 7.83 -38.33
N TYR A 51 -14.45 7.73 -38.19
CA TYR A 51 -13.65 8.66 -37.41
C TYR A 51 -13.78 8.60 -35.89
N HIS A 52 -14.26 7.47 -35.40
CA HIS A 52 -14.23 7.26 -33.93
C HIS A 52 -12.78 7.24 -33.44
N VAL A 53 -12.42 8.20 -32.60
CA VAL A 53 -11.08 8.29 -32.03
C VAL A 53 -10.85 7.12 -31.10
N ASP A 54 -9.95 6.20 -31.48
CA ASP A 54 -9.49 5.15 -30.58
C ASP A 54 -8.58 5.77 -29.51
N HIS A 55 -9.11 5.89 -28.29
CA HIS A 55 -8.35 6.31 -27.11
C HIS A 55 -7.41 5.21 -26.56
N GLY A 56 -7.32 4.07 -27.23
CA GLY A 56 -6.41 2.99 -26.87
C GLY A 56 -4.94 3.38 -27.09
N ALA A 57 -4.05 2.71 -26.40
CA ALA A 57 -2.62 2.93 -26.55
C ALA A 57 -2.15 2.48 -27.94
N THR A 58 -1.60 3.38 -28.74
CA THR A 58 -1.04 3.05 -30.05
C THR A 58 0.20 2.16 -29.90
N PRO A 59 0.25 0.96 -30.49
CA PRO A 59 1.43 0.10 -30.45
C PRO A 59 2.62 0.80 -31.15
N ARG A 60 3.71 1.02 -30.46
CA ARG A 60 4.95 1.64 -31.01
C ARG A 60 6.09 0.66 -31.19
N ALA A 61 5.91 -0.60 -30.81
CA ALA A 61 6.94 -1.61 -30.94
C ALA A 61 6.68 -2.53 -32.13
N ALA A 62 7.76 -3.08 -32.70
CA ALA A 62 7.65 -4.15 -33.70
C ALA A 62 6.96 -5.40 -33.09
N PRO A 63 6.29 -6.23 -33.92
CA PRO A 63 5.58 -7.42 -33.44
C PRO A 63 6.43 -8.38 -32.58
N ASP A 64 7.75 -8.33 -32.75
CA ASP A 64 8.73 -9.22 -32.12
C ASP A 64 9.34 -8.63 -30.82
N ALA A 65 8.85 -7.48 -30.34
CA ALA A 65 9.39 -6.87 -29.13
C ALA A 65 8.91 -7.61 -27.88
N GLU A 66 9.84 -8.03 -27.02
CA GLU A 66 9.56 -8.69 -25.74
C GLU A 66 8.80 -7.80 -24.73
N THR A 67 8.69 -6.49 -24.98
CA THR A 67 8.02 -5.51 -24.14
C THR A 67 6.64 -5.18 -24.68
N ASP A 68 5.64 -5.01 -23.81
CA ASP A 68 4.28 -4.60 -24.18
C ASP A 68 4.32 -3.30 -25.01
N PRO A 69 3.94 -3.34 -26.30
CA PRO A 69 4.01 -2.19 -27.20
C PRO A 69 3.03 -1.06 -26.80
N ARG A 70 2.07 -1.34 -25.94
CA ARG A 70 1.05 -0.37 -25.49
C ARG A 70 1.54 0.57 -24.39
N GLN A 71 2.69 0.29 -23.76
CA GLN A 71 3.19 1.15 -22.69
C GLN A 71 3.93 2.36 -23.26
N VAL A 72 3.27 3.52 -23.23
CA VAL A 72 3.79 4.79 -23.77
C VAL A 72 4.50 5.64 -22.71
N GLY A 73 4.30 5.36 -21.44
CA GLY A 73 4.88 6.09 -20.31
C GLY A 73 4.85 5.28 -19.02
N ALA A 74 5.37 5.86 -17.95
CA ALA A 74 5.27 5.25 -16.64
C ALA A 74 3.81 5.15 -16.19
N PRO A 75 3.41 4.07 -15.48
CA PRO A 75 2.07 3.93 -14.96
C PRO A 75 1.75 5.07 -13.98
N GLN A 76 0.49 5.48 -13.95
CA GLN A 76 0.05 6.44 -12.95
C GLN A 76 0.16 5.87 -11.55
N THR A 77 0.68 6.65 -10.61
CA THR A 77 0.84 6.26 -9.22
C THR A 77 0.24 7.29 -8.26
N LYS A 78 -0.30 6.82 -7.14
CA LYS A 78 -0.77 7.71 -6.06
C LYS A 78 0.37 8.19 -5.16
N THR A 79 1.56 7.63 -5.29
CA THR A 79 2.75 8.01 -4.50
C THR A 79 3.35 9.35 -4.92
N MET A 80 3.05 9.85 -6.14
CA MET A 80 3.48 11.15 -6.62
C MET A 80 2.34 12.17 -6.58
N HIS A 81 2.61 13.42 -6.18
CA HIS A 81 1.58 14.46 -5.99
C HIS A 81 0.72 14.70 -7.25
N ASP A 82 1.32 14.64 -8.43
CA ASP A 82 0.72 14.79 -9.76
C ASP A 82 0.31 13.47 -10.44
N GLY A 83 0.34 12.36 -9.72
CA GLY A 83 0.06 11.04 -10.28
C GLY A 83 1.16 10.47 -11.17
N GLY A 84 2.34 11.09 -11.21
CA GLY A 84 3.45 10.68 -12.07
C GLY A 84 3.43 11.31 -13.47
N LEU A 85 2.55 12.28 -13.68
CA LEU A 85 2.42 12.94 -15.00
C LEU A 85 3.58 13.90 -15.35
N THR A 86 4.27 14.43 -14.34
CA THR A 86 5.39 15.36 -14.56
C THR A 86 6.67 14.61 -14.88
N THR A 87 7.26 14.93 -16.03
CA THR A 87 8.57 14.41 -16.43
C THR A 87 9.70 14.95 -15.57
N THR A 88 10.78 14.19 -15.44
CA THR A 88 11.97 14.58 -14.68
C THR A 88 13.09 14.99 -15.62
N ILE A 89 13.62 16.20 -15.45
CA ILE A 89 14.79 16.67 -16.21
C ILE A 89 16.06 16.05 -15.65
N GLY A 90 16.75 15.24 -16.45
CA GLY A 90 17.99 14.56 -16.09
C GLY A 90 19.12 15.51 -15.64
N ARG A 91 20.03 15.00 -14.80
CA ARG A 91 21.15 15.81 -14.25
C ARG A 91 22.45 15.67 -15.02
N PHE A 92 22.81 14.47 -15.38
CA PHE A 92 24.15 14.13 -15.87
C PHE A 92 24.15 13.40 -17.21
N ARG A 93 23.08 12.68 -17.53
CA ARG A 93 22.93 11.89 -18.75
C ARG A 93 21.66 12.27 -19.49
N ASP A 94 21.66 12.09 -20.80
CA ASP A 94 20.48 12.19 -21.66
C ASP A 94 19.65 10.88 -21.63
N GLY A 95 18.55 10.84 -22.39
CA GLY A 95 17.70 9.66 -22.51
C GLY A 95 18.37 8.45 -23.17
N THR A 96 19.51 8.64 -23.87
CA THR A 96 20.30 7.61 -24.49
C THR A 96 21.47 7.14 -23.60
N GLY A 97 21.59 7.70 -22.39
CA GLY A 97 22.65 7.35 -21.44
C GLY A 97 23.98 8.10 -21.63
N ARG A 98 24.10 8.98 -22.64
CA ARG A 98 25.31 9.77 -22.88
C ARG A 98 25.47 10.87 -21.82
N THR A 99 26.71 11.13 -21.43
CA THR A 99 27.05 12.20 -20.50
C THR A 99 26.83 13.56 -21.15
N LEU A 100 26.11 14.45 -20.46
CA LEU A 100 25.82 15.81 -20.91
C LEU A 100 27.06 16.72 -20.82
N ASP A 101 27.27 17.56 -21.82
CA ASP A 101 28.30 18.59 -21.82
C ASP A 101 28.04 19.70 -20.78
N GLY A 102 29.05 20.49 -20.44
CA GLY A 102 28.97 21.52 -19.40
C GLY A 102 27.94 22.62 -19.71
N LYS A 103 27.77 23.00 -20.98
CA LYS A 103 26.80 24.02 -21.42
C LYS A 103 25.36 23.54 -21.25
N THR A 104 25.08 22.31 -21.71
CA THR A 104 23.77 21.67 -21.57
C THR A 104 23.42 21.43 -20.10
N ARG A 105 24.38 20.99 -19.28
CA ARG A 105 24.17 20.84 -17.82
C ARG A 105 23.78 22.13 -17.13
N ARG A 106 24.39 23.27 -17.49
CA ARG A 106 24.04 24.62 -16.97
C ARG A 106 22.61 25.01 -17.39
N ARG A 107 22.24 24.78 -18.66
CA ARG A 107 20.90 25.02 -19.18
C ARG A 107 19.87 24.19 -18.45
N LEU A 108 20.07 22.87 -18.33
CA LEU A 108 19.17 21.95 -17.63
C LEU A 108 19.05 22.27 -16.13
N ARG A 109 20.13 22.76 -15.50
CA ARG A 109 20.06 23.24 -14.10
C ARG A 109 19.06 24.40 -13.96
N ARG A 110 19.09 25.37 -14.89
CA ARG A 110 18.13 26.47 -14.89
C ARG A 110 16.71 25.97 -15.12
N LEU A 111 16.50 25.08 -16.08
CA LEU A 111 15.19 24.50 -16.39
C LEU A 111 14.64 23.73 -15.19
N ARG A 112 15.44 22.92 -14.51
CA ARG A 112 15.03 22.23 -13.27
C ARG A 112 14.62 23.21 -12.16
N THR A 113 15.30 24.34 -12.06
CA THR A 113 14.91 25.36 -11.07
C THR A 113 13.56 25.97 -11.41
N GLN A 114 13.30 26.28 -12.68
CA GLN A 114 12.00 26.78 -13.12
C GLN A 114 10.90 25.72 -12.98
N GLN A 115 11.16 24.50 -13.43
CA GLN A 115 10.23 23.39 -13.26
C GLN A 115 9.84 23.20 -11.78
N ARG A 116 10.82 23.22 -10.85
CA ARG A 116 10.53 23.10 -9.41
C ARG A 116 9.65 24.24 -8.89
N ARG A 117 9.84 25.46 -9.40
CA ARG A 117 9.03 26.61 -9.01
C ARG A 117 7.61 26.54 -9.58
N ALA A 118 7.47 26.05 -10.82
CA ALA A 118 6.18 25.92 -11.50
C ALA A 118 5.40 24.66 -11.11
N ARG A 119 6.08 23.67 -10.45
CA ARG A 119 5.51 22.36 -10.14
C ARG A 119 4.33 22.39 -9.16
N HIS A 120 4.24 23.42 -8.34
CA HIS A 120 3.22 23.55 -7.31
C HIS A 120 2.47 24.87 -7.47
N GLY A 121 1.18 24.79 -7.71
CA GLY A 121 0.28 25.95 -7.74
C GLY A 121 -0.08 26.46 -6.34
N SER A 122 0.04 25.61 -5.32
CA SER A 122 -0.41 25.93 -3.96
C SER A 122 0.50 25.39 -2.86
N LYS A 123 0.34 25.93 -1.64
CA LYS A 123 0.96 25.37 -0.42
C LYS A 123 0.45 23.96 -0.14
N ARG A 124 -0.82 23.67 -0.45
CA ARG A 124 -1.45 22.36 -0.27
C ARG A 124 -0.75 21.29 -1.11
N GLU A 125 -0.43 21.57 -2.37
CA GLU A 125 0.31 20.65 -3.25
C GLU A 125 1.74 20.41 -2.76
N ARG A 126 2.44 21.44 -2.29
CA ARG A 126 3.77 21.30 -1.69
C ARG A 126 3.75 20.41 -0.45
N ASN A 127 2.74 20.58 0.41
CA ASN A 127 2.55 19.73 1.59
C ASN A 127 2.23 18.30 1.19
N LEU A 128 1.44 18.10 0.11
CA LEU A 128 1.16 16.78 -0.45
C LEU A 128 2.44 16.09 -0.94
N GLU A 129 3.24 16.78 -1.77
CA GLU A 129 4.51 16.21 -2.24
C GLU A 129 5.42 15.83 -1.09
N PHE A 130 5.60 16.72 -0.10
CA PHE A 130 6.42 16.46 1.06
C PHE A 130 5.91 15.26 1.87
N GLY A 131 4.61 15.17 2.12
CA GLY A 131 4.02 14.05 2.85
C GLY A 131 4.14 12.73 2.11
N LEU A 132 3.94 12.71 0.79
CA LEU A 132 4.11 11.50 -0.03
C LEU A 132 5.57 11.04 -0.08
N GLN A 133 6.53 11.98 -0.17
CA GLN A 133 7.96 11.64 -0.07
C GLN A 133 8.31 11.02 1.29
N GLU A 134 7.72 11.52 2.37
CA GLU A 134 7.92 10.98 3.71
C GLU A 134 7.27 9.59 3.85
N VAL A 135 6.07 9.37 3.27
CA VAL A 135 5.44 8.05 3.17
C VAL A 135 6.37 7.05 2.48
N SER A 136 6.85 7.36 1.27
CA SER A 136 7.74 6.46 0.51
C SER A 136 9.08 6.23 1.24
N ARG A 137 9.62 7.24 1.93
CA ARG A 137 10.82 7.08 2.77
C ARG A 137 10.58 6.08 3.90
N LEU A 138 9.46 6.19 4.61
CA LEU A 138 9.10 5.29 5.71
C LEU A 138 8.86 3.87 5.22
N VAL A 139 8.13 3.72 4.11
CA VAL A 139 7.89 2.42 3.46
C VAL A 139 9.20 1.74 3.08
N GLY A 140 10.14 2.49 2.48
CA GLY A 140 11.48 1.99 2.15
C GLY A 140 12.29 1.61 3.38
N ALA A 141 12.28 2.44 4.45
CA ALA A 141 12.99 2.16 5.71
C ALA A 141 12.44 0.92 6.44
N LEU A 142 11.14 0.66 6.33
CA LEU A 142 10.48 -0.51 6.92
C LEU A 142 10.55 -1.76 6.03
N GLY A 143 11.11 -1.67 4.82
CA GLY A 143 11.17 -2.77 3.86
C GLY A 143 9.79 -3.26 3.40
N LEU A 144 8.81 -2.35 3.29
CA LEU A 144 7.47 -2.68 2.85
C LEU A 144 7.37 -2.69 1.31
N SER A 145 6.37 -3.40 0.78
CA SER A 145 6.17 -3.51 -0.67
C SER A 145 5.62 -2.21 -1.29
N ALA A 146 5.78 -2.05 -2.62
CA ALA A 146 5.20 -0.95 -3.38
C ALA A 146 3.67 -0.84 -3.23
N ALA A 147 2.97 -1.97 -3.05
CA ALA A 147 1.53 -1.97 -2.80
C ALA A 147 1.16 -1.27 -1.47
N ARG A 148 2.05 -1.33 -0.47
CA ARG A 148 1.87 -0.60 0.80
C ARG A 148 2.17 0.87 0.66
N ASP A 149 3.14 1.25 -0.19
CA ASP A 149 3.41 2.66 -0.54
C ASP A 149 2.16 3.29 -1.18
N GLU A 150 1.60 2.64 -2.20
CA GLU A 150 0.36 3.11 -2.85
C GLU A 150 -0.80 3.23 -1.85
N GLN A 151 -1.01 2.23 -1.01
CA GLN A 151 -2.09 2.26 -0.01
C GLN A 151 -1.90 3.39 1.01
N ALA A 152 -0.69 3.56 1.54
CA ALA A 152 -0.37 4.63 2.47
C ALA A 152 -0.51 6.02 1.82
N ALA A 153 -0.11 6.14 0.55
CA ALA A 153 -0.29 7.36 -0.23
C ALA A 153 -1.78 7.72 -0.44
N VAL A 154 -2.63 6.72 -0.69
CA VAL A 154 -4.09 6.92 -0.79
C VAL A 154 -4.65 7.43 0.54
N ILE A 155 -4.28 6.79 1.67
CA ILE A 155 -4.73 7.22 3.01
C ILE A 155 -4.26 8.65 3.31
N PHE A 156 -3.00 8.98 3.02
CA PHE A 156 -2.46 10.33 3.22
C PHE A 156 -3.21 11.39 2.38
N ARG A 157 -3.55 11.07 1.12
CA ARG A 157 -4.35 11.94 0.25
C ARG A 157 -5.76 12.15 0.78
N GLN A 158 -6.41 11.09 1.28
CA GLN A 158 -7.72 11.17 1.91
C GLN A 158 -7.66 12.05 3.17
N ALA A 159 -6.63 11.86 4.00
CA ALA A 159 -6.40 12.69 5.18
C ALA A 159 -6.25 14.18 4.83
N GLN A 160 -5.51 14.49 3.76
CA GLN A 160 -5.36 15.87 3.30
C GLN A 160 -6.67 16.44 2.74
N ARG A 161 -7.47 15.63 2.02
CA ARG A 161 -8.78 16.07 1.50
C ARG A 161 -9.78 16.36 2.61
N ALA A 162 -9.72 15.57 3.68
CA ALA A 162 -10.54 15.74 4.88
C ALA A 162 -9.97 16.76 5.88
N ASP A 163 -8.95 17.53 5.50
CA ASP A 163 -8.27 18.56 6.32
C ASP A 163 -7.72 18.06 7.67
N LEU A 164 -7.45 16.74 7.79
CA LEU A 164 -6.94 16.12 9.01
C LEU A 164 -5.49 16.48 9.33
N LEU A 165 -4.78 17.18 8.44
CA LEU A 165 -3.44 17.69 8.67
C LEU A 165 -3.43 18.94 9.58
N LEU A 166 -4.57 19.61 9.75
CA LEU A 166 -4.66 20.81 10.57
C LEU A 166 -4.32 20.50 12.04
N GLY A 167 -3.41 21.28 12.61
CA GLY A 167 -2.92 21.10 13.99
C GLY A 167 -1.96 19.91 14.19
N ARG A 168 -1.54 19.21 13.10
CA ARG A 168 -0.62 18.08 13.14
C ARG A 168 0.57 18.31 12.21
N SER A 169 1.71 17.68 12.51
CA SER A 169 2.83 17.70 11.56
C SER A 169 2.55 16.76 10.39
N ILE A 170 3.02 17.14 9.21
CA ILE A 170 2.87 16.33 7.99
C ILE A 170 3.53 14.96 8.18
N GLU A 171 4.68 14.94 8.85
CA GLU A 171 5.43 13.73 9.15
C GLU A 171 4.66 12.77 10.07
N ALA A 172 3.93 13.30 11.05
CA ALA A 172 3.09 12.47 11.93
C ALA A 172 1.94 11.83 11.16
N VAL A 173 1.27 12.59 10.28
CA VAL A 173 0.18 12.06 9.44
C VAL A 173 0.72 11.07 8.40
N ALA A 174 1.91 11.33 7.82
CA ALA A 174 2.56 10.40 6.91
C ALA A 174 2.89 9.06 7.61
N ALA A 175 3.51 9.11 8.79
CA ALA A 175 3.82 7.91 9.58
C ALA A 175 2.53 7.18 10.04
N GLY A 176 1.51 7.93 10.47
CA GLY A 176 0.19 7.38 10.78
C GLY A 176 -0.47 6.70 9.59
N SER A 177 -0.31 7.24 8.36
CA SER A 177 -0.82 6.64 7.12
C SER A 177 -0.10 5.33 6.76
N VAL A 178 1.22 5.26 6.98
CA VAL A 178 2.00 4.02 6.78
C VAL A 178 1.58 2.96 7.78
N TYR A 179 1.44 3.32 9.06
CA TYR A 179 0.95 2.39 10.08
C TYR A 179 -0.48 1.92 9.76
N ALA A 180 -1.37 2.83 9.35
CA ALA A 180 -2.72 2.50 8.92
C ALA A 180 -2.75 1.51 7.75
N ALA A 181 -1.89 1.70 6.73
CA ALA A 181 -1.77 0.78 5.61
C ALA A 181 -1.29 -0.62 6.06
N CYS A 182 -0.38 -0.70 7.02
CA CYS A 182 0.02 -1.98 7.63
C CYS A 182 -1.15 -2.66 8.35
N ARG A 183 -1.92 -1.88 9.13
CA ARG A 183 -3.09 -2.39 9.87
C ARG A 183 -4.20 -2.90 8.94
N CYS A 184 -4.54 -2.14 7.91
CA CYS A 184 -5.54 -2.56 6.91
C CYS A 184 -5.10 -3.82 6.13
N ALA A 185 -3.81 -4.04 6.01
CA ALA A 185 -3.25 -5.22 5.33
C ALA A 185 -3.01 -6.42 6.26
N GLY A 186 -3.33 -6.32 7.55
CA GLY A 186 -3.05 -7.37 8.52
C GLY A 186 -1.56 -7.62 8.77
N LEU A 187 -0.68 -6.66 8.41
CA LEU A 187 0.76 -6.82 8.64
C LEU A 187 1.10 -6.58 10.11
N PRO A 188 1.89 -7.47 10.75
CA PRO A 188 2.24 -7.41 12.16
C PRO A 188 3.36 -6.39 12.41
N ARG A 189 3.06 -5.11 12.20
CA ARG A 189 3.94 -4.00 12.52
C ARG A 189 3.44 -3.28 13.77
N SER A 190 4.35 -3.01 14.72
CA SER A 190 4.02 -2.21 15.89
C SER A 190 4.07 -0.71 15.56
N VAL A 191 3.40 0.11 16.35
CA VAL A 191 3.51 1.55 16.23
C VAL A 191 4.93 2.04 16.57
N ASP A 192 5.63 1.32 17.46
CA ASP A 192 7.00 1.62 17.89
C ASP A 192 8.00 1.36 16.76
N GLU A 193 7.83 0.28 15.97
CA GLU A 193 8.63 0.04 14.77
C GLU A 193 8.51 1.19 13.76
N VAL A 194 7.29 1.70 13.53
CA VAL A 194 7.08 2.84 12.65
C VAL A 194 7.64 4.12 13.28
N GLY A 195 7.46 4.31 14.58
CA GLY A 195 7.99 5.43 15.35
C GLY A 195 9.52 5.52 15.32
N ALA A 196 10.21 4.37 15.41
CA ALA A 196 11.66 4.29 15.38
C ALA A 196 12.30 4.84 14.08
N VAL A 197 11.60 4.72 12.95
CA VAL A 197 12.04 5.27 11.65
C VAL A 197 11.40 6.61 11.30
N ALA A 198 10.38 7.04 12.06
CA ALA A 198 9.70 8.32 11.87
C ALA A 198 10.56 9.49 12.36
N ARG A 199 10.29 10.69 11.83
CA ARG A 199 10.93 11.96 12.27
C ARG A 199 10.19 12.62 13.44
N VAL A 200 9.24 11.93 14.02
CA VAL A 200 8.40 12.39 15.12
C VAL A 200 8.30 11.32 16.18
N ALA A 201 7.97 11.69 17.40
CA ALA A 201 7.81 10.76 18.50
C ALA A 201 6.60 9.82 18.27
N THR A 202 6.70 8.61 18.79
CA THR A 202 5.73 7.50 18.59
C THR A 202 4.31 7.89 19.03
N ASP A 203 4.18 8.65 20.13
CA ASP A 203 2.88 9.15 20.61
C ASP A 203 2.16 10.01 19.57
N ARG A 204 2.91 10.82 18.80
CA ARG A 204 2.35 11.59 17.69
C ARG A 204 1.91 10.72 16.52
N VAL A 205 2.65 9.64 16.23
CA VAL A 205 2.26 8.65 15.21
C VAL A 205 0.97 7.96 15.63
N GLN A 206 0.88 7.52 16.88
CA GLN A 206 -0.30 6.86 17.43
C GLN A 206 -1.53 7.77 17.41
N ASN A 207 -1.37 9.04 17.81
CA ASN A 207 -2.45 10.02 17.77
C ASN A 207 -2.90 10.31 16.32
N ALA A 208 -1.95 10.43 15.37
CA ALA A 208 -2.28 10.62 13.97
C ALA A 208 -3.07 9.40 13.43
N TYR A 209 -2.61 8.18 13.70
CA TYR A 209 -3.33 6.97 13.31
C TYR A 209 -4.75 6.91 13.89
N ARG A 210 -4.93 7.21 15.17
CA ARG A 210 -6.26 7.24 15.79
C ARG A 210 -7.21 8.18 15.04
N VAL A 211 -6.75 9.39 14.75
CA VAL A 211 -7.53 10.38 14.00
C VAL A 211 -7.86 9.90 12.59
N LEU A 212 -6.89 9.27 11.90
CA LEU A 212 -7.12 8.70 10.57
C LEU A 212 -8.16 7.59 10.62
N ASN A 213 -8.05 6.68 11.58
CA ASN A 213 -8.97 5.56 11.73
C ASN A 213 -10.40 6.02 12.04
N GLU A 214 -10.55 6.97 12.94
CA GLU A 214 -11.85 7.53 13.34
C GLU A 214 -12.54 8.30 12.20
N ASN A 215 -11.80 9.12 11.44
CA ASN A 215 -12.40 10.00 10.43
C ASN A 215 -12.52 9.39 9.06
N LEU A 216 -11.66 8.44 8.70
CA LEU A 216 -11.67 7.79 7.39
C LEU A 216 -12.36 6.42 7.40
N GLY A 217 -12.78 5.90 8.56
CA GLY A 217 -13.45 4.60 8.67
C GLY A 217 -12.60 3.47 8.10
N LEU A 218 -11.31 3.41 8.45
CA LEU A 218 -10.38 2.45 7.86
C LEU A 218 -10.75 1.01 8.23
N PRO A 219 -10.67 0.05 7.29
CA PRO A 219 -10.95 -1.36 7.54
C PRO A 219 -9.78 -2.05 8.28
N ALA A 220 -9.39 -1.50 9.43
CA ALA A 220 -8.30 -2.01 10.25
C ALA A 220 -8.81 -3.09 11.20
N VAL A 221 -8.52 -4.34 10.88
CA VAL A 221 -8.87 -5.48 11.74
C VAL A 221 -7.96 -5.50 12.98
N PRO A 222 -8.48 -5.82 14.18
CA PRO A 222 -7.65 -6.05 15.35
C PRO A 222 -6.58 -7.10 15.09
N GLN A 223 -5.35 -6.82 15.48
CA GLN A 223 -4.26 -7.77 15.35
C GLN A 223 -4.40 -8.89 16.39
N THR A 224 -4.13 -10.10 15.96
CA THR A 224 -4.16 -11.29 16.80
C THR A 224 -2.74 -11.79 17.07
N PRO A 225 -2.50 -12.59 18.13
CA PRO A 225 -1.21 -13.23 18.34
C PRO A 225 -0.73 -14.06 17.14
N ARG A 226 -1.66 -14.65 16.41
CA ARG A 226 -1.41 -15.47 15.24
C ARG A 226 -0.69 -14.71 14.11
N ASP A 227 -0.98 -13.40 13.95
CA ASP A 227 -0.40 -12.57 12.91
C ASP A 227 1.11 -12.32 13.12
N PHE A 228 1.56 -12.34 14.39
CA PHE A 228 2.96 -12.10 14.75
C PHE A 228 3.85 -13.34 14.68
N VAL A 229 3.29 -14.55 14.83
CA VAL A 229 4.07 -15.81 14.84
C VAL A 229 4.96 -15.97 13.60
N PRO A 230 4.48 -15.75 12.34
CA PRO A 230 5.34 -15.88 11.16
C PRO A 230 6.54 -14.93 11.17
N LYS A 231 6.35 -13.70 11.64
CA LYS A 231 7.40 -12.68 11.76
C LYS A 231 8.50 -13.16 12.72
N PHE A 232 8.12 -13.62 13.90
CA PHE A 232 9.06 -14.10 14.91
C PHE A 232 9.76 -15.38 14.47
N ALA A 233 9.03 -16.30 13.84
CA ALA A 233 9.59 -17.53 13.30
C ALA A 233 10.66 -17.26 12.23
N THR A 234 10.44 -16.27 11.36
CA THR A 234 11.43 -15.87 10.36
C THR A 234 12.64 -15.19 10.98
N ALA A 235 12.43 -14.29 11.95
CA ALA A 235 13.52 -13.57 12.61
C ALA A 235 14.45 -14.47 13.41
N LEU A 236 13.93 -15.59 13.93
CA LEU A 236 14.67 -16.56 14.77
C LEU A 236 15.06 -17.83 14.02
N ASP A 237 14.80 -17.91 12.72
CA ASP A 237 15.06 -19.08 11.86
C ASP A 237 14.47 -20.38 12.48
N ILE A 238 13.16 -20.33 12.75
CA ILE A 238 12.42 -21.44 13.38
C ILE A 238 11.85 -22.36 12.30
N GLU A 239 12.04 -23.67 12.47
CA GLU A 239 11.51 -24.70 11.57
C GLU A 239 9.99 -24.63 11.36
N ALA A 240 9.53 -25.07 10.19
CA ALA A 240 8.11 -25.05 9.82
C ALA A 240 7.22 -25.85 10.79
N SER A 241 7.71 -26.96 11.32
CA SER A 241 7.01 -27.80 12.29
C SER A 241 6.75 -27.08 13.62
N THR A 242 7.77 -26.39 14.13
CA THR A 242 7.72 -25.58 15.35
C THR A 242 6.85 -24.33 15.13
N ARG A 243 6.98 -23.67 13.96
CA ARG A 243 6.11 -22.56 13.58
C ARG A 243 4.64 -22.96 13.54
N LYS A 244 4.32 -24.13 12.97
CA LYS A 244 2.95 -24.64 12.95
C LYS A 244 2.44 -24.82 14.38
N ARG A 245 3.23 -25.42 15.27
CA ARG A 245 2.85 -25.60 16.68
C ARG A 245 2.62 -24.25 17.37
N ALA A 246 3.44 -23.23 17.11
CA ALA A 246 3.25 -21.88 17.64
C ALA A 246 1.94 -21.24 17.16
N LEU A 247 1.54 -21.47 15.90
CA LEU A 247 0.26 -21.04 15.37
C LEU A 247 -0.93 -21.75 16.04
N ASP A 248 -0.81 -23.05 16.31
CA ASP A 248 -1.83 -23.81 17.03
C ASP A 248 -2.00 -23.28 18.46
N LEU A 249 -0.89 -23.01 19.16
CA LEU A 249 -0.89 -22.41 20.49
C LEU A 249 -1.47 -20.98 20.49
N ALA A 250 -1.19 -20.19 19.48
CA ALA A 250 -1.76 -18.86 19.34
C ALA A 250 -3.28 -18.90 19.08
N THR A 251 -3.75 -19.90 18.34
CA THR A 251 -5.18 -20.15 18.14
C THR A 251 -5.84 -20.55 19.47
N LEU A 252 -5.25 -21.50 20.19
CA LEU A 252 -5.72 -21.90 21.51
C LEU A 252 -5.81 -20.71 22.47
N ALA A 253 -4.78 -19.84 22.54
CA ALA A 253 -4.78 -18.67 23.40
C ALA A 253 -5.88 -17.66 23.06
N ILE A 254 -6.31 -17.60 21.79
CA ILE A 254 -7.46 -16.78 21.35
C ILE A 254 -8.77 -17.45 21.81
N ASP A 255 -8.93 -18.74 21.54
CA ASP A 255 -10.17 -19.49 21.79
C ASP A 255 -10.47 -19.61 23.28
N THR A 256 -9.45 -19.79 24.12
CA THR A 256 -9.58 -19.84 25.59
C THR A 256 -9.65 -18.48 26.26
N GLY A 257 -9.44 -17.39 25.50
CA GLY A 257 -9.47 -16.04 26.03
C GLY A 257 -8.20 -15.57 26.76
N VAL A 258 -7.15 -16.38 26.84
CA VAL A 258 -5.85 -16.00 27.44
C VAL A 258 -5.23 -14.79 26.74
N ALA A 259 -5.54 -14.60 25.46
CA ALA A 259 -5.08 -13.43 24.69
C ALA A 259 -5.87 -12.15 24.97
N ASN A 260 -7.03 -12.21 25.64
CA ASN A 260 -7.90 -11.06 25.84
C ASN A 260 -7.27 -10.01 26.75
N GLY A 261 -7.33 -8.74 26.31
CA GLY A 261 -6.74 -7.61 27.06
C GLY A 261 -5.20 -7.61 27.09
N CYS A 262 -4.56 -8.51 26.35
CA CYS A 262 -3.11 -8.63 26.30
C CYS A 262 -2.52 -8.04 25.01
N GLN A 263 -1.28 -7.61 25.08
CA GLN A 263 -0.55 -7.20 23.86
C GLN A 263 -0.31 -8.43 22.97
N PRO A 264 -0.82 -8.42 21.72
CA PRO A 264 -0.76 -9.61 20.84
C PRO A 264 0.65 -10.11 20.57
N SER A 265 1.65 -9.21 20.44
CA SER A 265 3.05 -9.58 20.25
C SER A 265 3.62 -10.35 21.44
N GLY A 266 3.27 -9.97 22.67
CA GLY A 266 3.71 -10.65 23.88
C GLY A 266 3.14 -12.06 24.00
N VAL A 267 1.85 -12.26 23.67
CA VAL A 267 1.22 -13.59 23.63
C VAL A 267 1.83 -14.45 22.53
N ALA A 268 2.05 -13.88 21.34
CA ALA A 268 2.71 -14.57 20.22
C ALA A 268 4.12 -15.05 20.60
N ALA A 269 4.91 -14.17 21.26
CA ALA A 269 6.24 -14.55 21.74
C ALA A 269 6.19 -15.69 22.76
N ALA A 270 5.21 -15.70 23.65
CA ALA A 270 4.99 -16.81 24.60
C ALA A 270 4.62 -18.11 23.89
N CYS A 271 3.78 -18.05 22.85
CA CYS A 271 3.43 -19.21 22.03
C CYS A 271 4.65 -19.76 21.27
N VAL A 272 5.47 -18.92 20.69
CA VAL A 272 6.72 -19.31 20.03
C VAL A 272 7.69 -19.90 21.03
N TYR A 273 7.83 -19.30 22.21
CA TYR A 273 8.67 -19.83 23.29
C TYR A 273 8.24 -21.25 23.71
N GLN A 274 6.96 -21.46 23.93
CA GLN A 274 6.42 -22.78 24.27
C GLN A 274 6.66 -23.79 23.16
N ALA A 275 6.40 -23.42 21.91
CA ALA A 275 6.60 -24.30 20.75
C ALA A 275 8.07 -24.74 20.57
N THR A 276 9.04 -23.83 20.76
CA THR A 276 10.47 -24.15 20.68
C THR A 276 10.91 -25.09 21.80
N ARG A 277 10.30 -25.01 22.97
CA ARG A 277 10.56 -25.96 24.07
C ARG A 277 9.98 -27.36 23.82
N GLU A 278 8.89 -27.46 23.04
CA GLU A 278 8.26 -28.71 22.72
C GLU A 278 8.90 -29.44 21.52
N ARG A 279 9.31 -28.70 20.49
CA ARG A 279 9.64 -29.30 19.18
C ARG A 279 10.91 -28.82 18.51
N GLY A 280 11.75 -27.99 19.15
CA GLY A 280 12.89 -27.42 18.47
C GLY A 280 14.05 -27.04 19.39
N PRO A 281 15.10 -26.42 18.84
CA PRO A 281 16.16 -25.86 19.65
C PRO A 281 15.59 -24.77 20.55
N ALA A 282 15.78 -24.95 21.88
CA ALA A 282 15.23 -24.01 22.86
C ALA A 282 15.81 -22.62 22.64
N ARG A 283 14.93 -21.63 22.51
CA ARG A 283 15.29 -20.21 22.46
C ARG A 283 15.18 -19.61 23.86
N THR A 284 15.96 -18.58 24.14
CA THR A 284 15.89 -17.89 25.43
C THR A 284 14.71 -16.90 25.46
N GLN A 285 14.22 -16.61 26.66
CA GLN A 285 13.17 -15.58 26.82
C GLN A 285 13.66 -14.20 26.42
N ALA A 286 14.97 -13.91 26.58
CA ALA A 286 15.56 -12.63 26.17
C ALA A 286 15.54 -12.45 24.65
N GLU A 287 15.99 -13.44 23.87
CA GLU A 287 15.96 -13.39 22.40
C GLU A 287 14.54 -13.16 21.84
N LEU A 288 13.55 -13.85 22.42
CA LEU A 288 12.15 -13.69 22.01
C LEU A 288 11.55 -12.36 22.43
N ALA A 289 11.92 -11.87 23.62
CA ALA A 289 11.49 -10.56 24.10
C ALA A 289 12.03 -9.43 23.22
N ASP A 290 13.28 -9.51 22.79
CA ASP A 290 13.92 -8.56 21.88
C ASP A 290 13.23 -8.55 20.51
N VAL A 291 12.97 -9.73 19.93
CA VAL A 291 12.29 -9.83 18.61
C VAL A 291 10.84 -9.36 18.67
N ALA A 292 10.17 -9.58 19.79
CA ALA A 292 8.77 -9.19 19.99
C ALA A 292 8.60 -7.74 20.47
N ASP A 293 9.71 -7.04 20.77
CA ASP A 293 9.71 -5.71 21.36
C ASP A 293 8.84 -5.62 22.63
N VAL A 294 9.08 -6.57 23.55
CA VAL A 294 8.38 -6.66 24.84
C VAL A 294 9.36 -6.90 25.98
N ALA A 295 8.98 -6.49 27.19
CA ALA A 295 9.80 -6.80 28.36
C ALA A 295 9.84 -8.32 28.64
N PRO A 296 10.98 -8.90 29.03
CA PRO A 296 11.08 -10.33 29.36
C PRO A 296 10.09 -10.78 30.45
N VAL A 297 9.76 -9.88 31.38
CA VAL A 297 8.73 -10.13 32.40
C VAL A 297 7.36 -10.34 31.80
N THR A 298 6.97 -9.54 30.80
CA THR A 298 5.70 -9.66 30.07
C THR A 298 5.62 -11.01 29.38
N LEU A 299 6.67 -11.42 28.65
CA LEU A 299 6.74 -12.72 27.99
C LEU A 299 6.58 -13.85 29.01
N ARG A 300 7.29 -13.78 30.15
CA ARG A 300 7.21 -14.79 31.20
C ARG A 300 5.79 -14.94 31.76
N THR A 301 5.13 -13.83 32.04
CA THR A 301 3.75 -13.84 32.55
C THR A 301 2.81 -14.46 31.52
N ARG A 302 2.88 -14.06 30.26
CA ARG A 302 2.02 -14.62 29.19
C ARG A 302 2.30 -16.11 28.94
N TRP A 303 3.54 -16.54 29.07
CA TRP A 303 3.88 -17.95 29.00
C TRP A 303 3.33 -18.75 30.18
N GLN A 304 3.36 -18.20 31.40
CA GLN A 304 2.75 -18.85 32.56
C GLN A 304 1.23 -18.99 32.39
N ASP A 305 0.55 -17.94 31.93
CA ASP A 305 -0.89 -17.97 31.63
C ASP A 305 -1.23 -19.07 30.60
N LEU A 306 -0.48 -19.10 29.48
CA LEU A 306 -0.64 -20.13 28.44
C LEU A 306 -0.39 -21.53 28.96
N ARG A 307 0.64 -21.71 29.79
CA ARG A 307 0.99 -23.02 30.37
C ARG A 307 -0.08 -23.53 31.33
N ALA A 308 -0.66 -22.66 32.14
CA ALA A 308 -1.75 -23.02 33.04
C ALA A 308 -2.96 -23.56 32.27
N GLU A 309 -3.28 -22.93 31.14
CA GLU A 309 -4.37 -23.34 30.26
C GLU A 309 -4.10 -24.73 29.62
N LEU A 310 -2.87 -24.95 29.14
CA LEU A 310 -2.46 -26.23 28.58
C LEU A 310 -2.56 -27.36 29.59
N GLN A 311 -2.32 -27.11 30.89
CA GLN A 311 -2.43 -28.06 31.94
C GLN A 311 -3.88 -28.37 32.29
N SER A 312 -4.74 -27.34 32.37
CA SER A 312 -6.19 -27.55 32.64
C SER A 312 -6.88 -28.30 31.49
N GLY A 313 -6.51 -28.07 30.23
CA GLY A 313 -7.01 -28.82 29.08
C GLY A 313 -6.61 -30.30 29.09
N ALA A 314 -5.38 -30.59 29.51
CA ALA A 314 -4.90 -32.00 29.61
C ALA A 314 -5.61 -32.80 30.71
N ASP A 315 -6.02 -32.13 31.79
CA ASP A 315 -6.73 -32.80 32.90
C ASP A 315 -8.19 -33.15 32.54
N VAL A 316 -8.81 -32.40 31.64
CA VAL A 316 -10.17 -32.67 31.15
C VAL A 316 -10.22 -33.86 30.22
N ASP A 317 -9.22 -34.06 29.33
CA ASP A 317 -9.16 -35.19 28.42
C ASP A 317 -8.90 -36.52 29.16
N THR A 318 -8.14 -36.47 30.26
CA THR A 318 -7.89 -37.69 31.08
C THR A 318 -9.08 -38.13 31.93
N THR A 319 -10.04 -37.24 32.19
CA THR A 319 -11.25 -37.56 32.99
C THR A 319 -12.41 -38.02 32.10
N GLY A 320 -12.38 -37.77 30.79
CA GLY A 320 -13.41 -38.16 29.81
C GLY A 320 -13.40 -39.63 29.39
N GLU A 321 -12.31 -40.37 29.60
CA GLU A 321 -12.19 -41.80 29.22
C GLU A 321 -12.63 -42.79 30.33
N ARG A 322 -13.21 -42.33 31.44
CA ARG A 322 -13.72 -43.19 32.49
C ARG A 322 -15.25 -43.07 32.68
N ARG A 323 -16.01 -43.33 31.64
CA ARG A 323 -17.42 -43.70 31.75
C ARG A 323 -17.83 -44.67 30.68
#